data_bfd06493dc75fa0869a0ea555830b222
#
_entry.id   bfd06493dc75fa0869a0ea555830b222
#
_cell.length_a   1.000
_cell.length_b   1.000
_cell.length_c   1.000
_cell.angle_alpha   90.00
_cell.angle_beta   90.00
_cell.angle_gamma   90.00
#
_symmetry.space_group_name_H-M   'P 1'
#
loop_
_entity.id
_entity.type
_entity.pdbx_description
1 polymer ?
#
loop_
_entity_poly.entity_id
_entity_poly.type
_entity_poly.pdbx_seq_one_letter_code
_entity_poly.pdbx_strand_id
1 'polypeptide(L)'
;MASISSPGIGSGIDVQTIVKQLVSLEKAPLTQLETKANAIKTKISTYGTISNQAAALGDAAFKLASASGWNAVTANSSNPSAIGVKASAGAPVTSLTMQVSQLARAQSTASSAVTAGSAVGTGSLTIELGRWSGNSFTAGDGDPVTVTIAEGEDSLAEIAASINDADAGVSAIVLKDSSGERLLLRSKETGAENGFRITASDDDGNHSDATGLSRLTYTGSGGTSGTTQTQAAQNALSTINGVAVETASNTLSDTLPGLTLQLSQVTTAPVEIDVSTDQNAIRSNVQNFISAYNSLNTTLVTTTKYDAGTKVAGTLQGDSTAVGLQNALRGVMRSMTGGSPFSRLSDIGIEIKTGGTMTLDEEKFGAALADLDGLKNLFMANTGDPATEGIGRRVDAFADGLLATDGMLTNRKEGLEKAKERNSD
;
A
#
# COMPACT_ATOMS: atom_id res chain seq x y z
N MET A 1 -29.73 64.54 -32.32
CA MET A 1 -29.65 64.26 -33.79
C MET A 1 -28.37 63.52 -34.02
N ALA A 2 -28.46 62.20 -34.21
CA ALA A 2 -27.31 61.38 -34.55
C ALA A 2 -27.04 61.51 -36.04
N SER A 3 -25.92 62.11 -36.41
CA SER A 3 -25.47 62.16 -37.79
C SER A 3 -24.96 60.80 -38.27
N ILE A 4 -25.80 60.11 -39.05
CA ILE A 4 -25.38 58.94 -39.81
C ILE A 4 -24.52 59.44 -40.93
N SER A 5 -23.19 59.51 -40.80
CA SER A 5 -22.30 59.66 -41.92
C SER A 5 -22.15 58.32 -42.62
N SER A 6 -22.82 58.18 -43.77
CA SER A 6 -22.64 57.06 -44.69
C SER A 6 -21.45 57.40 -45.60
N PRO A 7 -20.23 56.87 -45.35
CA PRO A 7 -19.11 57.13 -46.26
C PRO A 7 -19.28 56.22 -47.47
N GLY A 8 -19.44 56.85 -48.70
CA GLY A 8 -19.36 56.11 -49.97
C GLY A 8 -20.52 56.34 -50.97
N ILE A 9 -21.52 57.20 -50.67
CA ILE A 9 -22.60 57.48 -51.61
C ILE A 9 -22.14 58.54 -52.62
N GLY A 10 -21.43 58.14 -53.66
CA GLY A 10 -21.02 59.02 -54.74
C GLY A 10 -19.86 58.60 -55.64
N SER A 11 -19.05 57.65 -55.15
CA SER A 11 -17.86 57.22 -55.89
C SER A 11 -17.91 55.73 -56.33
N GLY A 12 -18.96 54.96 -56.02
CA GLY A 12 -19.04 53.53 -56.34
C GLY A 12 -18.01 52.67 -55.65
N ILE A 13 -17.22 53.22 -54.71
CA ILE A 13 -16.17 52.50 -53.99
C ILE A 13 -16.78 51.99 -52.70
N ASP A 14 -16.76 50.66 -52.51
CA ASP A 14 -17.17 50.00 -51.23
C ASP A 14 -16.07 50.23 -50.18
N VAL A 15 -16.14 51.35 -49.49
CA VAL A 15 -15.17 51.78 -48.47
C VAL A 15 -15.21 50.77 -47.27
N GLN A 16 -16.37 50.17 -46.98
CA GLN A 16 -16.48 49.20 -45.89
C GLN A 16 -15.69 47.91 -46.19
N THR A 17 -15.76 47.42 -47.43
CA THR A 17 -15.00 46.25 -47.85
C THR A 17 -13.51 46.57 -47.90
N ILE A 18 -13.10 47.72 -48.33
CA ILE A 18 -11.67 48.17 -48.36
C ILE A 18 -11.15 48.29 -46.93
N VAL A 19 -11.88 48.89 -46.01
CA VAL A 19 -11.48 49.00 -44.60
C VAL A 19 -11.39 47.61 -43.95
N LYS A 20 -12.33 46.71 -44.21
CA LYS A 20 -12.26 45.32 -43.73
C LYS A 20 -11.03 44.58 -44.28
N GLN A 21 -10.72 44.73 -45.53
CA GLN A 21 -9.54 44.12 -46.15
C GLN A 21 -8.25 44.67 -45.57
N LEU A 22 -8.14 46.02 -45.40
CA LEU A 22 -6.99 46.65 -44.75
C LEU A 22 -6.81 46.18 -43.30
N VAL A 23 -7.90 46.15 -42.52
CA VAL A 23 -7.87 45.62 -41.15
C VAL A 23 -7.49 44.13 -41.10
N SER A 24 -7.93 43.33 -42.11
CA SER A 24 -7.53 41.91 -42.17
C SER A 24 -6.05 41.73 -42.53
N LEU A 25 -5.48 42.58 -43.36
CA LEU A 25 -4.06 42.61 -43.67
C LEU A 25 -3.21 43.03 -42.46
N GLU A 26 -3.65 44.05 -41.72
CA GLU A 26 -3.01 44.47 -40.45
C GLU A 26 -3.11 43.40 -39.35
N LYS A 27 -4.16 42.56 -39.33
CA LYS A 27 -4.31 41.45 -38.40
C LYS A 27 -3.49 40.20 -38.79
N ALA A 28 -3.03 40.07 -40.01
CA ALA A 28 -2.28 38.90 -40.47
C ALA A 28 -1.01 38.63 -39.66
N PRO A 29 -0.18 39.60 -39.25
CA PRO A 29 0.96 39.40 -38.37
C PRO A 29 0.52 38.89 -36.98
N LEU A 30 -0.55 39.42 -36.41
CA LEU A 30 -1.07 39.01 -35.12
C LEU A 30 -1.51 37.54 -35.16
N THR A 31 -2.25 37.12 -36.19
CA THR A 31 -2.64 35.72 -36.36
C THR A 31 -1.44 34.78 -36.50
N GLN A 32 -0.34 35.26 -37.15
CA GLN A 32 0.90 34.49 -37.22
C GLN A 32 1.57 34.35 -35.86
N LEU A 33 1.60 35.41 -35.03
CA LEU A 33 2.12 35.36 -33.66
C LEU A 33 1.29 34.43 -32.77
N GLU A 34 -0.03 34.49 -32.86
CA GLU A 34 -0.93 33.57 -32.14
C GLU A 34 -0.69 32.11 -32.56
N THR A 35 -0.53 31.84 -33.84
CA THR A 35 -0.22 30.49 -34.35
C THR A 35 1.12 30.00 -33.83
N LYS A 36 2.15 30.85 -33.81
CA LYS A 36 3.45 30.52 -33.20
C LYS A 36 3.35 30.26 -31.70
N ALA A 37 2.60 31.12 -30.97
CA ALA A 37 2.37 30.95 -29.54
C ALA A 37 1.74 29.60 -29.24
N ASN A 38 0.70 29.22 -29.98
CA ASN A 38 0.03 27.93 -29.83
C ASN A 38 0.95 26.76 -30.17
N ALA A 39 1.77 26.87 -31.21
CA ALA A 39 2.75 25.83 -31.55
C ALA A 39 3.82 25.66 -30.44
N ILE A 40 4.32 26.77 -29.87
CA ILE A 40 5.27 26.72 -28.74
C ILE A 40 4.60 26.08 -27.51
N LYS A 41 3.38 26.49 -27.16
CA LYS A 41 2.60 25.91 -26.05
C LYS A 41 2.42 24.40 -26.20
N THR A 42 2.10 23.96 -27.43
CA THR A 42 1.96 22.52 -27.72
C THR A 42 3.29 21.78 -27.54
N LYS A 43 4.42 22.38 -28.00
CA LYS A 43 5.76 21.79 -27.76
C LYS A 43 6.11 21.70 -26.30
N ILE A 44 5.82 22.74 -25.51
CA ILE A 44 6.03 22.72 -24.03
C ILE A 44 5.24 21.58 -23.40
N SER A 45 3.95 21.44 -23.73
CA SER A 45 3.11 20.35 -23.24
C SER A 45 3.65 18.97 -23.66
N THR A 46 4.10 18.82 -24.91
CA THR A 46 4.70 17.58 -25.41
C THR A 46 5.98 17.23 -24.65
N TYR A 47 6.86 18.21 -24.37
CA TYR A 47 8.04 17.99 -23.55
C TYR A 47 7.69 17.69 -22.09
N GLY A 48 6.61 18.26 -21.56
CA GLY A 48 6.08 17.88 -20.23
C GLY A 48 5.68 16.41 -20.19
N THR A 49 4.99 15.90 -21.21
CA THR A 49 4.64 14.48 -21.34
C THR A 49 5.89 13.61 -21.45
N ILE A 50 6.87 13.99 -22.27
CA ILE A 50 8.15 13.27 -22.41
C ILE A 50 8.90 13.22 -21.06
N SER A 51 8.93 14.33 -20.32
CA SER A 51 9.56 14.38 -18.99
C SER A 51 8.90 13.43 -17.99
N ASN A 52 7.57 13.42 -17.94
CA ASN A 52 6.83 12.51 -17.07
C ASN A 52 7.06 11.04 -17.45
N GLN A 53 7.13 10.72 -18.73
CA GLN A 53 7.40 9.37 -19.21
C GLN A 53 8.86 8.95 -18.99
N ALA A 54 9.82 9.90 -19.07
CA ALA A 54 11.21 9.65 -18.71
C ALA A 54 11.35 9.36 -17.21
N ALA A 55 10.65 10.11 -16.36
CA ALA A 55 10.59 9.83 -14.92
C ALA A 55 10.01 8.44 -14.63
N ALA A 56 8.88 8.10 -15.25
CA ALA A 56 8.27 6.78 -15.07
C ALA A 56 9.18 5.63 -15.54
N LEU A 57 9.98 5.85 -16.59
CA LEU A 57 11.00 4.90 -17.04
C LEU A 57 12.15 4.80 -16.02
N GLY A 58 12.61 5.92 -15.46
CA GLY A 58 13.58 5.95 -14.38
C GLY A 58 13.12 5.17 -13.16
N ASP A 59 11.91 5.46 -12.66
CA ASP A 59 11.31 4.74 -11.52
C ASP A 59 11.24 3.23 -11.75
N ALA A 60 10.79 2.81 -12.94
CA ALA A 60 10.71 1.39 -13.29
C ALA A 60 12.10 0.74 -13.40
N ALA A 61 13.09 1.47 -13.92
CA ALA A 61 14.48 1.04 -14.00
C ALA A 61 15.13 0.97 -12.61
N PHE A 62 14.93 1.98 -11.75
CA PHE A 62 15.37 1.98 -10.36
C PHE A 62 14.82 0.80 -9.58
N LYS A 63 13.53 0.47 -9.78
CA LYS A 63 12.92 -0.72 -9.17
C LYS A 63 13.69 -1.99 -9.53
N LEU A 64 14.06 -2.18 -10.80
CA LEU A 64 14.87 -3.30 -11.27
C LEU A 64 16.36 -3.20 -10.90
N ALA A 65 16.87 -1.99 -10.64
CA ALA A 65 18.22 -1.74 -10.18
C ALA A 65 18.41 -1.92 -8.67
N SER A 66 17.33 -2.13 -7.93
CA SER A 66 17.31 -2.24 -6.46
C SER A 66 16.86 -3.62 -5.99
N ALA A 67 17.29 -4.03 -4.78
CA ALA A 67 16.89 -5.29 -4.16
C ALA A 67 15.35 -5.41 -4.05
N SER A 68 14.65 -4.30 -3.84
CA SER A 68 13.19 -4.27 -3.70
C SER A 68 12.43 -4.73 -4.95
N GLY A 69 13.06 -4.75 -6.10
CA GLY A 69 12.49 -5.28 -7.35
C GLY A 69 12.49 -6.80 -7.45
N TRP A 70 13.28 -7.48 -6.60
CA TRP A 70 13.60 -8.91 -6.72
C TRP A 70 13.33 -9.74 -5.47
N ASN A 71 13.10 -9.11 -4.33
CA ASN A 71 12.92 -9.76 -3.04
C ASN A 71 11.45 -10.05 -2.71
N ALA A 72 10.56 -9.93 -3.67
CA ALA A 72 9.18 -10.33 -3.52
C ALA A 72 9.09 -11.84 -3.30
N VAL A 73 8.33 -12.23 -2.28
CA VAL A 73 8.07 -13.63 -1.94
C VAL A 73 6.57 -13.85 -1.81
N THR A 74 6.15 -15.07 -2.08
CA THR A 74 4.80 -15.56 -1.83
C THR A 74 4.87 -16.67 -0.79
N ALA A 75 3.85 -16.75 0.05
CA ALA A 75 3.73 -17.83 1.03
C ALA A 75 2.40 -18.56 0.84
N ASN A 76 2.47 -19.87 0.80
CA ASN A 76 1.31 -20.73 0.64
C ASN A 76 1.19 -21.69 1.82
N SER A 77 -0.04 -21.94 2.25
CA SER A 77 -0.38 -22.93 3.28
C SER A 77 -1.15 -24.08 2.62
N SER A 78 -0.79 -25.31 2.96
CA SER A 78 -1.55 -26.49 2.49
C SER A 78 -2.96 -26.57 3.10
N ASN A 79 -3.21 -25.81 4.19
CA ASN A 79 -4.54 -25.65 4.79
C ASN A 79 -4.75 -24.20 5.23
N PRO A 80 -5.08 -23.27 4.31
CA PRO A 80 -5.22 -21.84 4.60
C PRO A 80 -6.42 -21.53 5.49
N SER A 81 -7.38 -22.44 5.63
CA SER A 81 -8.51 -22.26 6.57
C SER A 81 -8.10 -22.49 8.02
N ALA A 82 -7.07 -23.30 8.28
CA ALA A 82 -6.54 -23.53 9.62
C ALA A 82 -5.38 -22.59 9.95
N ILE A 83 -4.46 -22.39 9.01
CA ILE A 83 -3.28 -21.54 9.16
C ILE A 83 -3.16 -20.66 7.93
N GLY A 84 -3.52 -19.40 8.07
CA GLY A 84 -3.24 -18.36 7.08
C GLY A 84 -1.78 -17.92 7.19
N VAL A 85 -1.14 -17.61 6.06
CA VAL A 85 0.24 -17.11 6.03
C VAL A 85 0.35 -15.88 5.15
N LYS A 86 1.15 -14.91 5.60
CA LYS A 86 1.58 -13.75 4.81
C LYS A 86 3.10 -13.61 4.91
N ALA A 87 3.75 -13.38 3.79
CA ALA A 87 5.18 -13.10 3.75
C ALA A 87 5.43 -11.63 3.41
N SER A 88 6.38 -11.02 4.09
CA SER A 88 6.91 -9.69 3.75
C SER A 88 8.03 -9.84 2.72
N ALA A 89 8.27 -8.80 1.93
CA ALA A 89 9.39 -8.78 1.00
C ALA A 89 10.71 -9.04 1.72
N GLY A 90 11.49 -9.97 1.19
CA GLY A 90 12.77 -10.40 1.80
C GLY A 90 12.64 -11.46 2.88
N ALA A 91 11.45 -12.01 3.14
CA ALA A 91 11.35 -13.20 3.99
C ALA A 91 12.17 -14.35 3.38
N PRO A 92 12.80 -15.20 4.22
CA PRO A 92 13.59 -16.34 3.74
C PRO A 92 12.73 -17.31 2.93
N VAL A 93 13.22 -17.73 1.77
CA VAL A 93 12.63 -18.82 0.99
C VAL A 93 12.86 -20.11 1.77
N THR A 94 11.78 -20.77 2.19
CA THR A 94 11.84 -21.96 3.06
C THR A 94 10.52 -22.73 3.00
N SER A 95 10.57 -24.01 3.35
CA SER A 95 9.39 -24.81 3.64
C SER A 95 9.42 -25.22 5.10
N LEU A 96 8.28 -25.11 5.77
CA LEU A 96 8.14 -25.50 7.18
C LEU A 96 6.81 -26.21 7.40
N THR A 97 6.75 -27.04 8.45
CA THR A 97 5.53 -27.69 8.90
C THR A 97 5.05 -27.09 10.20
N MET A 98 3.75 -26.87 10.32
CA MET A 98 3.13 -26.36 11.52
C MET A 98 1.92 -27.20 11.93
N GLN A 99 1.77 -27.46 13.23
CA GLN A 99 0.61 -28.09 13.79
C GLN A 99 0.07 -27.26 14.96
N VAL A 100 -1.24 -27.01 14.97
CA VAL A 100 -1.91 -26.24 16.02
C VAL A 100 -2.69 -27.22 16.90
N SER A 101 -2.34 -27.29 18.18
CA SER A 101 -3.04 -28.13 19.17
C SER A 101 -4.07 -27.35 19.98
N GLN A 102 -3.89 -26.04 20.14
CA GLN A 102 -4.79 -25.15 20.86
C GLN A 102 -4.75 -23.73 20.28
N LEU A 103 -5.91 -23.09 20.25
CA LEU A 103 -6.00 -21.65 19.91
C LEU A 103 -5.96 -20.80 21.19
N ALA A 104 -5.39 -19.61 21.09
CA ALA A 104 -5.49 -18.59 22.12
C ALA A 104 -6.95 -18.13 22.27
N ARG A 105 -7.36 -17.92 23.51
CA ARG A 105 -8.70 -17.43 23.87
C ARG A 105 -8.63 -16.35 24.92
N ALA A 106 -9.58 -15.42 24.85
CA ALA A 106 -9.81 -14.42 25.88
C ALA A 106 -10.67 -15.02 27.01
N GLN A 107 -10.49 -14.58 28.23
CA GLN A 107 -11.45 -14.89 29.29
C GLN A 107 -12.80 -14.24 28.99
N SER A 108 -13.87 -14.97 29.35
CA SER A 108 -15.22 -14.39 29.31
C SER A 108 -15.97 -14.84 30.58
N THR A 109 -16.75 -13.92 31.14
CA THR A 109 -17.62 -14.16 32.28
C THR A 109 -19.03 -13.64 32.03
N ALA A 110 -20.00 -14.20 32.71
CA ALA A 110 -21.40 -13.78 32.66
C ALA A 110 -21.97 -13.65 34.07
N SER A 111 -22.61 -12.56 34.40
CA SER A 111 -23.33 -12.39 35.66
C SER A 111 -24.61 -13.20 35.69
N SER A 112 -25.17 -13.40 36.88
CA SER A 112 -26.55 -13.81 37.03
C SER A 112 -27.49 -12.80 36.40
N ALA A 113 -28.70 -13.26 36.01
CA ALA A 113 -29.71 -12.37 35.44
C ALA A 113 -30.26 -11.41 36.49
N VAL A 114 -30.52 -10.18 36.08
CA VAL A 114 -31.25 -9.18 36.85
C VAL A 114 -32.46 -8.71 36.04
N THR A 115 -33.46 -8.12 36.70
CA THR A 115 -34.59 -7.50 36.00
C THR A 115 -34.10 -6.40 35.07
N ALA A 116 -34.61 -6.31 33.85
CA ALA A 116 -34.20 -5.34 32.86
C ALA A 116 -34.32 -3.90 33.40
N GLY A 117 -33.24 -3.15 33.31
CA GLY A 117 -33.18 -1.75 33.73
C GLY A 117 -33.24 -1.55 35.26
N SER A 118 -33.14 -2.62 36.06
CA SER A 118 -33.09 -2.46 37.52
C SER A 118 -31.73 -1.99 37.99
N ALA A 119 -31.72 -1.21 39.08
CA ALA A 119 -30.53 -0.87 39.81
C ALA A 119 -29.84 -2.16 40.33
N VAL A 120 -28.54 -2.23 40.20
CA VAL A 120 -27.73 -3.37 40.70
C VAL A 120 -27.16 -3.03 42.08
N GLY A 121 -26.66 -1.80 42.26
CA GLY A 121 -26.08 -1.30 43.49
C GLY A 121 -24.93 -0.34 43.21
N THR A 122 -24.58 0.44 44.24
CA THR A 122 -23.52 1.48 44.19
C THR A 122 -22.24 1.01 44.87
N GLY A 123 -21.13 1.72 44.60
CA GLY A 123 -19.80 1.40 45.14
C GLY A 123 -18.69 1.46 44.09
N SER A 124 -17.78 0.51 44.15
CA SER A 124 -16.73 0.42 43.14
C SER A 124 -16.41 -1.02 42.75
N LEU A 125 -16.04 -1.20 41.46
CA LEU A 125 -15.51 -2.45 40.91
C LEU A 125 -14.03 -2.24 40.60
N THR A 126 -13.19 -3.12 41.11
CA THR A 126 -11.76 -3.15 40.75
C THR A 126 -11.48 -4.32 39.85
N ILE A 127 -10.99 -4.00 38.62
CA ILE A 127 -10.66 -4.96 37.59
C ILE A 127 -9.14 -5.05 37.48
N GLU A 128 -8.63 -6.26 37.54
CA GLU A 128 -7.20 -6.56 37.52
C GLU A 128 -6.95 -7.67 36.50
N LEU A 129 -6.01 -7.42 35.55
CA LEU A 129 -5.57 -8.41 34.58
C LEU A 129 -4.50 -9.32 35.19
N GLY A 130 -4.47 -10.56 34.72
CA GLY A 130 -3.49 -11.54 35.22
C GLY A 130 -3.81 -12.96 34.78
N ARG A 131 -3.12 -13.90 35.39
CA ARG A 131 -3.20 -15.32 35.04
C ARG A 131 -3.93 -16.12 36.08
N TRP A 132 -4.83 -16.97 35.63
CA TRP A 132 -5.48 -18.00 36.42
C TRP A 132 -4.74 -19.34 36.32
N SER A 133 -4.48 -19.98 37.48
CA SER A 133 -4.02 -21.36 37.57
C SER A 133 -4.97 -22.10 38.53
N GLY A 134 -5.94 -22.80 37.96
CA GLY A 134 -7.10 -23.27 38.72
C GLY A 134 -7.85 -22.10 39.36
N ASN A 135 -7.96 -22.08 40.68
CA ASN A 135 -8.60 -20.97 41.41
C ASN A 135 -7.63 -19.93 41.98
N SER A 136 -6.33 -20.06 41.67
CA SER A 136 -5.32 -19.07 42.07
C SER A 136 -5.12 -18.05 40.99
N PHE A 137 -5.23 -16.76 41.35
CA PHE A 137 -4.97 -15.64 40.46
C PHE A 137 -3.60 -15.03 40.75
N THR A 138 -2.81 -14.84 39.73
CA THR A 138 -1.55 -14.10 39.79
C THR A 138 -1.74 -12.80 38.99
N ALA A 139 -1.60 -11.66 39.66
CA ALA A 139 -1.70 -10.35 39.02
C ALA A 139 -0.64 -10.20 37.93
N GLY A 140 -0.99 -9.53 36.86
CA GLY A 140 -0.08 -9.11 35.80
C GLY A 140 0.70 -7.83 36.20
N ASP A 141 1.49 -7.30 35.26
CA ASP A 141 2.34 -6.13 35.50
C ASP A 141 1.56 -4.79 35.50
N GLY A 142 0.29 -4.80 35.04
CA GLY A 142 -0.56 -3.61 34.98
C GLY A 142 -1.20 -3.26 36.32
N ASP A 143 -1.41 -1.97 36.58
CA ASP A 143 -2.14 -1.52 37.76
C ASP A 143 -3.62 -1.88 37.69
N PRO A 144 -4.26 -2.27 38.82
CA PRO A 144 -5.69 -2.50 38.89
C PRO A 144 -6.48 -1.21 38.56
N VAL A 145 -7.53 -1.34 37.75
CA VAL A 145 -8.40 -0.22 37.39
C VAL A 145 -9.68 -0.27 38.25
N THR A 146 -9.97 0.85 38.94
CA THR A 146 -11.17 0.97 39.76
C THR A 146 -12.22 1.82 39.05
N VAL A 147 -13.41 1.25 38.90
CA VAL A 147 -14.59 1.90 38.30
C VAL A 147 -15.59 2.20 39.42
N THR A 148 -15.89 3.48 39.65
CA THR A 148 -16.88 3.92 40.62
C THR A 148 -18.26 3.93 40.00
N ILE A 149 -19.25 3.36 40.69
CA ILE A 149 -20.65 3.28 40.30
C ILE A 149 -21.46 4.15 41.27
N ALA A 150 -22.00 5.26 40.75
CA ALA A 150 -22.78 6.22 41.54
C ALA A 150 -24.28 5.86 41.55
N GLU A 151 -25.01 6.42 42.50
CA GLU A 151 -26.49 6.33 42.54
C GLU A 151 -27.08 6.94 41.24
N GLY A 152 -27.98 6.18 40.61
CA GLY A 152 -28.60 6.56 39.32
C GLY A 152 -27.78 6.20 38.09
N GLU A 153 -26.57 5.62 38.26
CA GLU A 153 -25.69 5.09 37.19
C GLU A 153 -25.43 3.58 37.41
N ASP A 154 -26.32 2.91 38.12
CA ASP A 154 -26.13 1.56 38.63
C ASP A 154 -26.97 0.50 37.91
N SER A 155 -27.56 0.83 36.76
CA SER A 155 -28.08 -0.19 35.85
C SER A 155 -26.94 -0.96 35.14
N LEU A 156 -27.19 -2.21 34.70
CA LEU A 156 -26.16 -2.98 33.96
C LEU A 156 -25.66 -2.26 32.71
N ALA A 157 -26.51 -1.44 32.07
CA ALA A 157 -26.12 -0.68 30.87
C ALA A 157 -25.11 0.43 31.21
N GLU A 158 -25.36 1.18 32.29
CA GLU A 158 -24.46 2.24 32.77
C GLU A 158 -23.16 1.65 33.33
N ILE A 159 -23.23 0.57 34.12
CA ILE A 159 -22.05 -0.14 34.60
C ILE A 159 -21.19 -0.64 33.44
N ALA A 160 -21.80 -1.21 32.39
CA ALA A 160 -21.07 -1.64 31.19
C ALA A 160 -20.39 -0.48 30.48
N ALA A 161 -21.06 0.68 30.37
CA ALA A 161 -20.49 1.90 29.80
C ALA A 161 -19.28 2.36 30.63
N SER A 162 -19.43 2.48 31.97
CA SER A 162 -18.36 2.90 32.87
C SER A 162 -17.13 1.96 32.84
N ILE A 163 -17.34 0.64 32.73
CA ILE A 163 -16.24 -0.34 32.57
C ILE A 163 -15.53 -0.13 31.23
N ASN A 164 -16.28 0.08 30.13
CA ASN A 164 -15.69 0.29 28.80
C ASN A 164 -14.91 1.62 28.73
N ASP A 165 -15.42 2.68 29.36
CA ASP A 165 -14.79 3.99 29.40
C ASP A 165 -13.49 4.00 30.25
N ALA A 166 -13.44 3.15 31.28
CA ALA A 166 -12.27 3.00 32.14
C ALA A 166 -11.10 2.27 31.46
N ASP A 167 -11.30 1.66 30.29
CA ASP A 167 -10.29 0.94 29.51
C ASP A 167 -9.44 -0.08 30.30
N ALA A 168 -10.09 -0.80 31.20
CA ALA A 168 -9.47 -1.78 32.12
C ALA A 168 -8.98 -3.09 31.46
N GLY A 169 -8.75 -3.10 30.13
CA GLY A 169 -8.34 -4.29 29.37
C GLY A 169 -9.47 -5.31 29.17
N VAL A 170 -10.69 -4.99 29.59
CA VAL A 170 -11.89 -5.80 29.38
C VAL A 170 -12.93 -5.02 28.58
N SER A 171 -13.84 -5.73 27.93
CA SER A 171 -15.01 -5.18 27.25
C SER A 171 -16.25 -5.70 27.96
N ALA A 172 -17.20 -4.80 28.25
CA ALA A 172 -18.47 -5.09 28.93
C ALA A 172 -19.64 -4.89 27.96
N ILE A 173 -20.54 -5.86 27.91
CA ILE A 173 -21.80 -5.79 27.16
C ILE A 173 -22.95 -6.32 27.99
N VAL A 174 -24.16 -5.83 27.75
CA VAL A 174 -25.39 -6.35 28.39
C VAL A 174 -26.09 -7.29 27.40
N LEU A 175 -26.25 -8.55 27.82
CA LEU A 175 -27.05 -9.54 27.12
C LEU A 175 -28.45 -9.56 27.74
N LYS A 176 -29.48 -9.44 26.92
CA LYS A 176 -30.89 -9.53 27.32
C LYS A 176 -31.50 -10.81 26.77
N ASP A 177 -32.10 -11.61 27.68
CA ASP A 177 -32.82 -12.82 27.35
C ASP A 177 -34.16 -12.91 28.13
N SER A 178 -34.86 -14.04 28.04
CA SER A 178 -36.15 -14.25 28.71
C SER A 178 -36.03 -14.28 30.24
N SER A 179 -34.84 -14.42 30.81
CA SER A 179 -34.59 -14.43 32.25
C SER A 179 -34.18 -13.06 32.79
N GLY A 180 -33.97 -12.05 31.91
CA GLY A 180 -33.57 -10.70 32.29
C GLY A 180 -32.34 -10.19 31.53
N GLU A 181 -31.58 -9.35 32.19
CA GLU A 181 -30.32 -8.79 31.67
C GLU A 181 -29.13 -9.39 32.44
N ARG A 182 -28.02 -9.64 31.72
CA ARG A 182 -26.74 -10.13 32.26
C ARG A 182 -25.61 -9.25 31.76
N LEU A 183 -24.65 -8.96 32.62
CA LEU A 183 -23.39 -8.37 32.24
C LEU A 183 -22.46 -9.46 31.72
N LEU A 184 -22.03 -9.35 30.48
CA LEU A 184 -20.95 -10.14 29.90
C LEU A 184 -19.69 -9.33 29.90
N LEU A 185 -18.61 -9.90 30.44
CA LEU A 185 -17.28 -9.28 30.40
C LEU A 185 -16.34 -10.22 29.65
N ARG A 186 -15.49 -9.62 28.82
CA ARG A 186 -14.48 -10.34 28.05
C ARG A 186 -13.17 -9.57 28.03
N SER A 187 -12.05 -10.25 28.19
CA SER A 187 -10.73 -9.65 27.94
C SER A 187 -10.65 -9.14 26.50
N LYS A 188 -10.09 -7.96 26.28
CA LYS A 188 -9.86 -7.40 24.93
C LYS A 188 -8.86 -8.23 24.14
N GLU A 189 -7.84 -8.74 24.84
CA GLU A 189 -6.80 -9.58 24.25
C GLU A 189 -6.97 -11.05 24.64
N THR A 190 -6.46 -11.94 23.79
CA THR A 190 -6.33 -13.38 24.06
C THR A 190 -5.08 -13.68 24.86
N GLY A 191 -4.96 -14.90 25.38
CA GLY A 191 -3.77 -15.36 26.09
C GLY A 191 -3.97 -15.54 27.60
N ALA A 192 -3.24 -16.46 28.18
CA ALA A 192 -3.38 -16.83 29.58
C ALA A 192 -3.13 -15.66 30.54
N GLU A 193 -2.25 -14.74 30.19
CA GLU A 193 -1.90 -13.56 31.01
C GLU A 193 -2.98 -12.45 30.94
N ASN A 194 -3.90 -12.54 30.00
CA ASN A 194 -5.03 -11.63 29.82
C ASN A 194 -6.33 -12.15 30.48
N GLY A 195 -6.22 -13.09 31.45
CA GLY A 195 -7.29 -13.35 32.36
C GLY A 195 -7.57 -12.14 33.25
N PHE A 196 -8.75 -12.07 33.86
CA PHE A 196 -9.07 -10.97 34.74
C PHE A 196 -9.76 -11.46 36.02
N ARG A 197 -9.58 -10.71 37.10
CA ARG A 197 -10.28 -10.80 38.36
C ARG A 197 -11.07 -9.52 38.55
N ILE A 198 -12.27 -9.64 39.16
CA ILE A 198 -13.11 -8.50 39.53
C ILE A 198 -13.47 -8.60 41.00
N THR A 199 -13.16 -7.57 41.76
CA THR A 199 -13.59 -7.40 43.15
C THR A 199 -14.49 -6.19 43.28
N ALA A 200 -15.36 -6.17 44.26
CA ALA A 200 -16.23 -5.03 44.55
C ALA A 200 -15.97 -4.46 45.94
N SER A 201 -16.13 -3.15 46.08
CA SER A 201 -16.42 -2.49 47.34
C SER A 201 -17.86 -2.01 47.24
N ASP A 202 -18.79 -2.79 47.82
CA ASP A 202 -20.23 -2.57 47.72
C ASP A 202 -20.68 -1.69 48.90
N ASP A 203 -21.50 -0.67 48.63
CA ASP A 203 -21.99 0.29 49.63
C ASP A 203 -23.01 -0.34 50.59
N ASP A 204 -23.56 -1.53 50.30
CA ASP A 204 -24.41 -2.27 51.22
C ASP A 204 -23.63 -2.91 52.39
N GLY A 205 -22.28 -2.86 52.33
CA GLY A 205 -21.36 -3.36 53.36
C GLY A 205 -21.01 -4.85 53.22
N ASN A 206 -21.53 -5.56 52.19
CA ASN A 206 -21.17 -6.95 51.91
C ASN A 206 -20.51 -7.08 50.53
N HIS A 207 -19.22 -7.33 50.47
CA HIS A 207 -18.41 -7.27 49.26
C HIS A 207 -18.29 -8.63 48.53
N SER A 208 -19.01 -9.66 48.98
CA SER A 208 -18.79 -11.04 48.50
C SER A 208 -20.06 -11.90 48.35
N ASP A 209 -21.25 -11.31 48.43
CA ASP A 209 -22.51 -12.05 48.25
C ASP A 209 -23.02 -11.98 46.77
N ALA A 210 -24.23 -12.50 46.53
CA ALA A 210 -24.86 -12.51 45.22
C ALA A 210 -25.89 -11.37 45.05
N THR A 211 -25.85 -10.34 45.89
CA THR A 211 -26.70 -9.12 45.83
C THR A 211 -25.89 -7.90 45.56
N GLY A 212 -26.51 -6.73 45.41
CA GLY A 212 -25.77 -5.48 45.20
C GLY A 212 -24.78 -5.54 44.04
N LEU A 213 -23.78 -4.72 44.13
CA LEU A 213 -22.67 -4.63 43.15
C LEU A 213 -21.76 -5.86 43.21
N SER A 214 -21.68 -6.51 44.41
CA SER A 214 -20.83 -7.68 44.63
C SER A 214 -21.23 -8.90 43.78
N ARG A 215 -22.47 -8.96 43.23
CA ARG A 215 -22.91 -10.00 42.26
C ARG A 215 -22.11 -10.00 40.96
N LEU A 216 -21.44 -8.88 40.61
CA LEU A 216 -20.65 -8.73 39.39
C LEU A 216 -19.19 -9.18 39.59
N THR A 217 -18.79 -9.55 40.79
CA THR A 217 -17.43 -9.97 41.10
C THR A 217 -17.12 -11.34 40.51
N TYR A 218 -15.86 -11.52 40.09
CA TYR A 218 -15.30 -12.80 39.67
C TYR A 218 -13.93 -12.99 40.32
N THR A 219 -13.83 -13.88 41.28
CA THR A 219 -12.62 -14.18 42.07
C THR A 219 -12.16 -15.65 41.90
N GLY A 220 -12.63 -16.33 40.86
CA GLY A 220 -12.34 -17.73 40.54
C GLY A 220 -13.57 -18.63 40.56
N SER A 221 -13.40 -19.87 40.11
CA SER A 221 -14.45 -20.88 40.10
C SER A 221 -14.82 -21.27 41.54
N GLY A 222 -16.10 -21.10 41.91
CA GLY A 222 -16.60 -21.41 43.26
C GLY A 222 -16.75 -20.21 44.17
N GLY A 223 -16.61 -18.99 43.66
CA GLY A 223 -17.01 -17.75 44.35
C GLY A 223 -18.53 -17.74 44.64
N THR A 224 -18.93 -17.04 45.71
CA THR A 224 -20.33 -16.88 46.13
C THR A 224 -21.08 -15.85 45.30
N SER A 225 -20.35 -15.07 44.43
CA SER A 225 -20.92 -14.09 43.52
C SER A 225 -21.75 -14.76 42.43
N GLY A 226 -22.71 -14.05 41.88
CA GLY A 226 -23.56 -14.54 40.78
C GLY A 226 -22.88 -14.59 39.40
N THR A 227 -21.55 -14.37 39.33
CA THR A 227 -20.80 -14.32 38.04
C THR A 227 -20.08 -15.65 37.83
N THR A 228 -20.20 -16.17 36.62
CA THR A 228 -19.57 -17.44 36.19
C THR A 228 -18.63 -17.22 35.02
N GLN A 229 -17.54 -17.96 34.99
CA GLN A 229 -16.65 -18.00 33.82
C GLN A 229 -17.27 -18.87 32.72
N THR A 230 -17.48 -18.26 31.55
CA THR A 230 -17.99 -18.96 30.37
C THR A 230 -16.87 -19.44 29.46
N GLN A 231 -15.71 -18.77 29.51
CA GLN A 231 -14.50 -19.15 28.79
C GLN A 231 -13.26 -18.76 29.58
N ALA A 232 -12.32 -19.68 29.70
CA ALA A 232 -11.02 -19.39 30.30
C ALA A 232 -10.07 -18.72 29.30
N ALA A 233 -9.23 -17.79 29.78
CA ALA A 233 -8.08 -17.29 29.04
C ALA A 233 -7.06 -18.41 28.84
N GLN A 234 -6.53 -18.53 27.63
CA GLN A 234 -5.50 -19.52 27.29
C GLN A 234 -4.63 -19.08 26.13
N ASN A 235 -3.40 -19.56 26.10
CA ASN A 235 -2.45 -19.36 25.02
C ASN A 235 -2.74 -20.28 23.82
N ALA A 236 -2.31 -19.90 22.64
CA ALA A 236 -2.19 -20.80 21.53
C ALA A 236 -0.99 -21.73 21.74
N LEU A 237 -1.18 -23.00 21.44
CA LEU A 237 -0.14 -24.01 21.47
C LEU A 237 0.01 -24.62 20.08
N SER A 238 1.22 -24.56 19.54
CA SER A 238 1.55 -25.06 18.22
C SER A 238 2.94 -25.69 18.20
N THR A 239 3.26 -26.38 17.12
CA THR A 239 4.64 -26.79 16.81
C THR A 239 5.04 -26.29 15.45
N ILE A 240 6.27 -25.82 15.30
CA ILE A 240 6.89 -25.45 14.02
C ILE A 240 8.10 -26.35 13.81
N ASN A 241 8.10 -27.17 12.77
CA ASN A 241 9.12 -28.20 12.52
C ASN A 241 9.39 -29.09 13.76
N GLY A 242 8.33 -29.40 14.52
CA GLY A 242 8.42 -30.19 15.75
C GLY A 242 8.82 -29.41 17.02
N VAL A 243 9.20 -28.13 16.89
CA VAL A 243 9.53 -27.28 18.05
C VAL A 243 8.26 -26.68 18.62
N ALA A 244 8.01 -26.83 19.91
CA ALA A 244 6.85 -26.27 20.60
C ALA A 244 6.93 -24.72 20.62
N VAL A 245 5.83 -24.07 20.26
CA VAL A 245 5.65 -22.63 20.26
C VAL A 245 4.36 -22.30 21.01
N GLU A 246 4.46 -21.47 22.03
CA GLU A 246 3.35 -20.97 22.82
C GLU A 246 3.24 -19.45 22.62
N THR A 247 2.04 -18.94 22.32
CA THR A 247 1.81 -17.51 22.08
C THR A 247 0.49 -17.06 22.69
N ALA A 248 0.44 -15.84 23.21
CA ALA A 248 -0.78 -15.25 23.76
C ALA A 248 -1.82 -14.93 22.68
N SER A 249 -1.39 -14.81 21.41
CA SER A 249 -2.23 -14.45 20.26
C SER A 249 -2.31 -15.59 19.26
N ASN A 250 -3.41 -15.63 18.48
CA ASN A 250 -3.54 -16.48 17.30
C ASN A 250 -2.84 -15.86 16.06
N THR A 251 -2.31 -14.65 16.17
CA THR A 251 -1.48 -14.01 15.14
C THR A 251 -0.03 -14.04 15.59
N LEU A 252 0.80 -14.75 14.85
CA LEU A 252 2.24 -14.89 15.10
C LEU A 252 3.00 -13.99 14.12
N SER A 253 3.33 -12.77 14.52
CA SER A 253 4.04 -11.79 13.68
C SER A 253 5.55 -11.81 13.88
N ASP A 254 6.00 -12.15 15.10
CA ASP A 254 7.41 -12.03 15.51
C ASP A 254 8.10 -13.40 15.72
N THR A 255 7.39 -14.49 15.45
CA THR A 255 7.91 -15.85 15.66
C THR A 255 8.89 -16.27 14.57
N LEU A 256 8.65 -15.85 13.34
CA LEU A 256 9.48 -16.15 12.18
C LEU A 256 9.78 -14.85 11.40
N PRO A 257 11.06 -14.58 11.08
CA PRO A 257 11.43 -13.34 10.38
C PRO A 257 10.68 -13.18 9.05
N GLY A 258 9.95 -12.07 8.91
CA GLY A 258 9.24 -11.72 7.68
C GLY A 258 7.97 -12.54 7.39
N LEU A 259 7.54 -13.41 8.31
CA LEU A 259 6.31 -14.18 8.19
C LEU A 259 5.30 -13.78 9.26
N THR A 260 4.05 -13.64 8.87
CA THR A 260 2.92 -13.53 9.79
C THR A 260 2.01 -14.74 9.59
N LEU A 261 1.79 -15.50 10.65
CA LEU A 261 0.92 -16.66 10.65
C LEU A 261 -0.36 -16.36 11.42
N GLN A 262 -1.51 -16.72 10.86
CA GLN A 262 -2.83 -16.57 11.47
C GLN A 262 -3.41 -17.95 11.79
N LEU A 263 -3.51 -18.28 13.06
CA LEU A 263 -4.13 -19.53 13.52
C LEU A 263 -5.64 -19.35 13.62
N SER A 264 -6.40 -20.17 12.90
CA SER A 264 -7.87 -20.09 12.86
C SER A 264 -8.55 -21.37 13.35
N GLN A 265 -7.87 -22.51 13.24
CA GLN A 265 -8.40 -23.80 13.66
C GLN A 265 -7.28 -24.70 14.23
N VAL A 266 -7.67 -25.60 15.13
CA VAL A 266 -6.83 -26.73 15.56
C VAL A 266 -6.66 -27.68 14.39
N THR A 267 -5.45 -28.23 14.20
CA THR A 267 -5.14 -29.12 13.08
C THR A 267 -5.02 -30.56 13.55
N THR A 268 -5.48 -31.50 12.73
CA THR A 268 -5.37 -32.94 13.01
C THR A 268 -4.11 -33.57 12.42
N ALA A 269 -3.48 -32.87 11.47
CA ALA A 269 -2.22 -33.24 10.80
C ALA A 269 -1.36 -32.00 10.63
N PRO A 270 -0.03 -32.14 10.44
CA PRO A 270 0.84 -31.02 10.12
C PRO A 270 0.39 -30.31 8.83
N VAL A 271 0.40 -28.99 8.86
CA VAL A 271 0.14 -28.09 7.71
C VAL A 271 1.48 -27.66 7.17
N GLU A 272 1.70 -27.83 5.88
CA GLU A 272 2.90 -27.37 5.20
C GLU A 272 2.73 -25.91 4.79
N ILE A 273 3.75 -25.11 5.08
CA ILE A 273 3.84 -23.70 4.72
C ILE A 273 5.06 -23.55 3.84
N ASP A 274 4.85 -23.15 2.58
CA ASP A 274 5.89 -22.97 1.60
C ASP A 274 6.05 -21.49 1.27
N VAL A 275 7.28 -20.98 1.44
CA VAL A 275 7.67 -19.61 1.10
C VAL A 275 8.60 -19.66 -0.09
N SER A 276 8.19 -19.08 -1.19
CA SER A 276 8.94 -19.07 -2.44
C SER A 276 9.05 -17.67 -3.05
N THR A 277 9.99 -17.50 -3.97
CA THR A 277 10.12 -16.24 -4.71
C THR A 277 8.85 -15.98 -5.52
N ASP A 278 8.31 -14.77 -5.46
CA ASP A 278 7.18 -14.35 -6.26
C ASP A 278 7.63 -13.98 -7.69
N GLN A 279 7.68 -14.99 -8.55
CA GLN A 279 8.04 -14.82 -9.95
C GLN A 279 7.05 -13.91 -10.71
N ASN A 280 5.78 -13.84 -10.28
CA ASN A 280 4.78 -13.00 -10.92
C ASN A 280 5.03 -11.52 -10.60
N ALA A 281 5.42 -11.20 -9.36
CA ALA A 281 5.83 -9.84 -8.99
C ALA A 281 7.08 -9.40 -9.76
N ILE A 282 8.08 -10.28 -9.91
CA ILE A 282 9.27 -10.00 -10.72
C ILE A 282 8.90 -9.77 -12.19
N ARG A 283 8.08 -10.63 -12.76
CA ARG A 283 7.56 -10.48 -14.12
C ARG A 283 6.85 -9.14 -14.31
N SER A 284 6.00 -8.77 -13.37
CA SER A 284 5.27 -7.50 -13.39
C SER A 284 6.22 -6.29 -13.36
N ASN A 285 7.30 -6.33 -12.57
CA ASN A 285 8.31 -5.27 -12.56
C ASN A 285 8.99 -5.12 -13.93
N VAL A 286 9.34 -6.23 -14.58
CA VAL A 286 9.90 -6.21 -15.94
C VAL A 286 8.90 -5.72 -16.98
N GLN A 287 7.64 -6.13 -16.90
CA GLN A 287 6.57 -5.65 -17.78
C GLN A 287 6.31 -4.15 -17.60
N ASN A 288 6.37 -3.64 -16.36
CA ASN A 288 6.25 -2.20 -16.09
C ASN A 288 7.40 -1.41 -16.72
N PHE A 289 8.63 -1.92 -16.64
CA PHE A 289 9.78 -1.32 -17.31
C PHE A 289 9.59 -1.27 -18.84
N ILE A 290 9.16 -2.37 -19.45
CA ILE A 290 8.86 -2.44 -20.89
C ILE A 290 7.76 -1.45 -21.27
N SER A 291 6.70 -1.35 -20.47
CA SER A 291 5.57 -0.46 -20.71
C SER A 291 5.99 1.01 -20.60
N ALA A 292 6.77 1.39 -19.62
CA ALA A 292 7.31 2.74 -19.45
C ALA A 292 8.21 3.14 -20.62
N TYR A 293 9.12 2.24 -21.03
CA TYR A 293 9.94 2.44 -22.23
C TYR A 293 9.08 2.62 -23.48
N ASN A 294 8.11 1.76 -23.71
CA ASN A 294 7.24 1.81 -24.88
C ASN A 294 6.42 3.09 -24.93
N SER A 295 5.95 3.58 -23.79
CA SER A 295 5.23 4.85 -23.71
C SER A 295 6.11 6.02 -24.15
N LEU A 296 7.33 6.12 -23.63
CA LEU A 296 8.30 7.14 -24.02
C LEU A 296 8.71 7.02 -25.50
N ASN A 297 9.05 5.81 -25.96
CA ASN A 297 9.42 5.57 -27.35
C ASN A 297 8.28 5.93 -28.31
N THR A 298 7.05 5.54 -28.01
CA THR A 298 5.88 5.84 -28.86
C THR A 298 5.65 7.33 -28.97
N THR A 299 5.73 8.07 -27.85
CA THR A 299 5.61 9.54 -27.87
C THR A 299 6.71 10.18 -28.71
N LEU A 300 7.96 9.76 -28.53
CA LEU A 300 9.08 10.27 -29.33
C LEU A 300 8.89 9.97 -30.82
N VAL A 301 8.51 8.73 -31.19
CA VAL A 301 8.29 8.34 -32.58
C VAL A 301 7.13 9.12 -33.21
N THR A 302 5.98 9.22 -32.52
CA THR A 302 4.79 9.88 -33.08
C THR A 302 4.96 11.37 -33.20
N THR A 303 5.67 12.03 -32.28
CA THR A 303 5.87 13.49 -32.29
C THR A 303 6.97 13.95 -33.23
N THR A 304 7.93 13.07 -33.56
CA THR A 304 9.06 13.45 -34.45
C THR A 304 8.84 13.07 -35.93
N LYS A 305 7.91 12.14 -36.22
CA LYS A 305 7.69 11.67 -37.61
C LYS A 305 6.86 12.67 -38.42
N TYR A 306 6.97 12.55 -39.75
CA TYR A 306 6.04 13.11 -40.73
C TYR A 306 5.11 11.99 -41.21
N ASP A 307 3.81 12.22 -41.16
CA ASP A 307 2.83 11.32 -41.73
C ASP A 307 2.55 11.68 -43.16
N ALA A 308 3.08 10.89 -44.11
CA ALA A 308 2.95 11.14 -45.54
C ALA A 308 1.51 10.89 -46.04
N GLY A 309 0.71 10.09 -45.37
CA GLY A 309 -0.68 9.79 -45.74
C GLY A 309 -1.62 10.97 -45.44
N THR A 310 -1.49 11.53 -44.24
CA THR A 310 -2.29 12.66 -43.79
C THR A 310 -1.64 14.03 -44.13
N LYS A 311 -0.37 14.05 -44.56
CA LYS A 311 0.49 15.22 -44.77
C LYS A 311 0.64 16.07 -43.48
N VAL A 312 0.59 15.45 -42.32
CA VAL A 312 0.71 16.12 -41.03
C VAL A 312 2.08 15.87 -40.42
N ALA A 313 2.72 16.94 -39.99
CA ALA A 313 3.97 16.92 -39.25
C ALA A 313 3.71 16.64 -37.76
N GLY A 314 4.49 15.76 -37.12
CA GLY A 314 4.50 15.62 -35.66
C GLY A 314 4.96 16.94 -35.00
N THR A 315 4.48 17.17 -33.78
CA THR A 315 4.73 18.41 -33.01
C THR A 315 6.23 18.76 -32.87
N LEU A 316 7.08 17.74 -32.80
CA LEU A 316 8.54 17.84 -32.67
C LEU A 316 9.27 17.40 -33.94
N GLN A 317 8.62 17.43 -35.12
CA GLN A 317 9.31 17.12 -36.37
C GLN A 317 10.48 18.08 -36.56
N GLY A 318 11.67 17.54 -36.85
CA GLY A 318 12.90 18.33 -37.04
C GLY A 318 13.50 18.90 -35.75
N ASP A 319 12.94 18.55 -34.57
CA ASP A 319 13.52 18.96 -33.30
C ASP A 319 14.71 18.05 -32.95
N SER A 320 15.91 18.62 -32.96
CA SER A 320 17.16 17.88 -32.72
C SER A 320 17.25 17.28 -31.31
N THR A 321 16.65 17.95 -30.31
CA THR A 321 16.63 17.47 -28.93
C THR A 321 15.80 16.16 -28.83
N ALA A 322 14.61 16.13 -29.43
CA ALA A 322 13.75 14.95 -29.43
C ALA A 322 14.37 13.76 -30.20
N VAL A 323 15.01 14.03 -31.36
CA VAL A 323 15.73 13.01 -32.14
C VAL A 323 16.97 12.52 -31.39
N GLY A 324 17.73 13.41 -30.75
CA GLY A 324 18.88 13.08 -29.92
C GLY A 324 18.48 12.18 -28.75
N LEU A 325 17.39 12.51 -28.05
CA LEU A 325 16.82 11.70 -26.96
C LEU A 325 16.43 10.30 -27.43
N GLN A 326 15.76 10.20 -28.59
CA GLN A 326 15.36 8.90 -29.15
C GLN A 326 16.58 8.01 -29.45
N ASN A 327 17.66 8.59 -30.00
CA ASN A 327 18.87 7.85 -30.29
C ASN A 327 19.61 7.43 -29.01
N ALA A 328 19.71 8.33 -28.03
CA ALA A 328 20.32 8.04 -26.74
C ALA A 328 19.57 6.93 -25.98
N LEU A 329 18.25 6.99 -25.92
CA LEU A 329 17.40 5.96 -25.33
C LEU A 329 17.64 4.59 -25.97
N ARG A 330 17.68 4.53 -27.31
CA ARG A 330 17.98 3.27 -28.03
C ARG A 330 19.40 2.79 -27.76
N GLY A 331 20.36 3.70 -27.63
CA GLY A 331 21.75 3.39 -27.29
C GLY A 331 21.87 2.68 -25.93
N VAL A 332 21.24 3.25 -24.90
CA VAL A 332 21.23 2.66 -23.56
C VAL A 332 20.60 1.26 -23.56
N MET A 333 19.48 1.07 -24.28
CA MET A 333 18.77 -0.23 -24.33
C MET A 333 19.54 -1.33 -25.10
N ARG A 334 20.47 -0.97 -25.95
CA ARG A 334 21.31 -1.94 -26.71
C ARG A 334 22.66 -2.24 -26.07
N SER A 335 22.97 -1.55 -24.99
CA SER A 335 24.25 -1.69 -24.32
C SER A 335 24.34 -3.05 -23.57
N MET A 336 25.56 -3.49 -23.30
CA MET A 336 25.85 -4.77 -22.62
C MET A 336 26.13 -4.53 -21.14
N THR A 337 25.68 -5.46 -20.29
CA THR A 337 26.05 -5.52 -18.87
C THR A 337 27.25 -6.46 -18.69
N GLY A 338 28.23 -6.03 -17.91
CA GLY A 338 29.38 -6.86 -17.54
C GLY A 338 29.09 -7.76 -16.34
N GLY A 339 29.83 -8.89 -16.24
CA GLY A 339 29.80 -9.74 -15.05
C GLY A 339 28.51 -10.54 -14.81
N SER A 340 27.65 -10.68 -15.82
CA SER A 340 26.41 -11.46 -15.74
C SER A 340 26.39 -12.55 -16.81
N PRO A 341 25.78 -13.73 -16.54
CA PRO A 341 25.50 -14.74 -17.57
C PRO A 341 24.60 -14.19 -18.68
N PHE A 342 23.68 -13.26 -18.32
CA PHE A 342 22.89 -12.48 -19.27
C PHE A 342 23.56 -11.12 -19.49
N SER A 343 23.99 -10.84 -20.70
CA SER A 343 24.67 -9.57 -21.02
C SER A 343 23.76 -8.54 -21.70
N ARG A 344 22.65 -8.98 -22.28
CA ARG A 344 21.70 -8.13 -23.04
C ARG A 344 20.26 -8.44 -22.66
N LEU A 345 19.37 -7.48 -22.90
CA LEU A 345 17.93 -7.67 -22.74
C LEU A 345 17.38 -8.81 -23.59
N SER A 346 17.94 -9.06 -24.79
CA SER A 346 17.56 -10.17 -25.67
C SER A 346 17.84 -11.56 -25.09
N ASP A 347 18.80 -11.67 -24.19
CA ASP A 347 19.20 -12.93 -23.57
C ASP A 347 18.10 -13.45 -22.62
N ILE A 348 17.29 -12.52 -22.09
CA ILE A 348 16.16 -12.77 -21.19
C ILE A 348 14.80 -12.64 -21.87
N GLY A 349 14.76 -12.58 -23.21
CA GLY A 349 13.50 -12.51 -23.98
C GLY A 349 12.93 -11.11 -24.18
N ILE A 350 13.63 -10.02 -23.79
CA ILE A 350 13.19 -8.66 -24.10
C ILE A 350 13.75 -8.25 -25.47
N GLU A 351 12.89 -8.15 -26.47
CA GLU A 351 13.25 -7.86 -27.84
C GLU A 351 12.81 -6.46 -28.27
N ILE A 352 13.68 -5.76 -29.03
CA ILE A 352 13.35 -4.45 -29.60
C ILE A 352 12.98 -4.70 -31.08
N LYS A 353 11.71 -4.48 -31.42
CA LYS A 353 11.14 -4.65 -32.76
C LYS A 353 11.43 -3.43 -33.66
N THR A 354 11.10 -3.55 -34.93
CA THR A 354 11.11 -2.41 -35.89
C THR A 354 10.24 -1.28 -35.35
N GLY A 355 10.75 -0.04 -35.37
CA GLY A 355 10.08 1.11 -34.73
C GLY A 355 10.50 1.36 -33.29
N GLY A 356 11.26 0.44 -32.68
CA GLY A 356 11.84 0.59 -31.33
C GLY A 356 10.94 0.09 -30.20
N THR A 357 9.79 -0.52 -30.48
CA THR A 357 8.92 -1.09 -29.45
C THR A 357 9.55 -2.32 -28.82
N MET A 358 9.53 -2.42 -27.50
CA MET A 358 9.94 -3.60 -26.74
C MET A 358 8.79 -4.59 -26.58
N THR A 359 9.10 -5.88 -26.66
CA THR A 359 8.19 -7.00 -26.39
C THR A 359 8.89 -8.00 -25.49
N LEU A 360 8.12 -8.72 -24.67
CA LEU A 360 8.60 -9.81 -23.83
C LEU A 360 8.24 -11.15 -24.49
N ASP A 361 9.23 -12.00 -24.69
CA ASP A 361 9.07 -13.42 -25.00
C ASP A 361 8.93 -14.16 -23.66
N GLU A 362 7.71 -14.61 -23.37
CA GLU A 362 7.36 -15.22 -22.08
C GLU A 362 8.07 -16.54 -21.84
N GLU A 363 8.38 -17.31 -22.90
CA GLU A 363 9.08 -18.60 -22.78
C GLU A 363 10.55 -18.37 -22.41
N LYS A 364 11.23 -17.47 -23.11
CA LYS A 364 12.62 -17.11 -22.78
C LYS A 364 12.74 -16.44 -21.42
N PHE A 365 11.79 -15.58 -21.06
CA PHE A 365 11.79 -14.95 -19.76
C PHE A 365 11.55 -15.96 -18.63
N GLY A 366 10.62 -16.91 -18.86
CA GLY A 366 10.38 -18.01 -17.92
C GLY A 366 11.64 -18.86 -17.70
N ALA A 367 12.41 -19.13 -18.76
CA ALA A 367 13.69 -19.83 -18.64
C ALA A 367 14.74 -18.98 -17.88
N ALA A 368 14.79 -17.65 -18.11
CA ALA A 368 15.68 -16.76 -17.41
C ALA A 368 15.39 -16.64 -15.90
N LEU A 369 14.13 -16.79 -15.48
CA LEU A 369 13.72 -16.81 -14.05
C LEU A 369 14.31 -18.01 -13.30
N ALA A 370 14.79 -19.06 -13.95
CA ALA A 370 15.48 -20.17 -13.32
C ALA A 370 16.88 -19.77 -12.81
N ASP A 371 17.51 -18.75 -13.41
CA ASP A 371 18.75 -18.13 -12.94
C ASP A 371 18.46 -16.69 -12.44
N LEU A 372 17.84 -16.60 -11.26
CA LEU A 372 17.42 -15.32 -10.69
C LEU A 372 18.62 -14.40 -10.39
N ASP A 373 19.78 -14.94 -10.03
CA ASP A 373 20.97 -14.14 -9.73
C ASP A 373 21.60 -13.57 -11.00
N GLY A 374 21.64 -14.34 -12.08
CA GLY A 374 22.03 -13.84 -13.39
C GLY A 374 21.06 -12.75 -13.87
N LEU A 375 19.76 -12.97 -13.69
CA LEU A 375 18.73 -12.00 -14.07
C LEU A 375 18.85 -10.70 -13.24
N LYS A 376 19.07 -10.78 -11.92
CA LYS A 376 19.35 -9.62 -11.07
C LYS A 376 20.58 -8.86 -11.55
N ASN A 377 21.67 -9.57 -11.83
CA ASN A 377 22.92 -8.96 -12.25
C ASN A 377 22.77 -8.17 -13.55
N LEU A 378 21.95 -8.65 -14.51
CA LEU A 378 21.68 -7.90 -15.75
C LEU A 378 21.15 -6.48 -15.48
N PHE A 379 20.35 -6.29 -14.43
CA PHE A 379 19.77 -4.98 -14.08
C PHE A 379 20.53 -4.23 -13.00
N MET A 380 21.12 -4.94 -12.03
CA MET A 380 21.68 -4.37 -10.80
C MET A 380 23.19 -4.30 -10.76
N ALA A 381 23.94 -4.98 -11.68
CA ALA A 381 25.39 -5.06 -11.59
C ALA A 381 26.02 -3.68 -11.37
N ASN A 382 26.94 -3.62 -10.41
CA ASN A 382 27.78 -2.47 -10.14
C ASN A 382 29.22 -2.86 -10.48
N THR A 383 29.64 -2.54 -11.69
CA THR A 383 30.97 -2.90 -12.22
C THR A 383 32.03 -1.82 -11.95
N GLY A 384 31.60 -0.64 -11.50
CA GLY A 384 32.48 0.53 -11.37
C GLY A 384 32.78 1.22 -12.71
N ASP A 385 32.28 0.68 -13.83
CA ASP A 385 32.37 1.28 -15.16
C ASP A 385 30.94 1.56 -15.69
N PRO A 386 30.56 2.82 -15.87
CA PRO A 386 29.22 3.18 -16.35
C PRO A 386 28.82 2.52 -17.67
N ALA A 387 29.77 2.11 -18.49
CA ALA A 387 29.49 1.46 -19.78
C ALA A 387 29.04 0.00 -19.64
N THR A 388 29.40 -0.66 -18.52
CA THR A 388 29.14 -2.08 -18.26
C THR A 388 28.29 -2.34 -17.03
N GLU A 389 27.83 -1.30 -16.33
CA GLU A 389 26.86 -1.43 -15.23
C GLU A 389 25.56 -2.10 -15.66
N GLY A 390 24.78 -2.56 -14.67
CA GLY A 390 23.47 -3.13 -14.89
C GLY A 390 22.55 -2.20 -15.68
N ILE A 391 21.76 -2.76 -16.59
CA ILE A 391 20.94 -1.94 -17.49
C ILE A 391 19.91 -1.11 -16.71
N GLY A 392 19.40 -1.61 -15.58
CA GLY A 392 18.49 -0.85 -14.69
C GLY A 392 19.19 0.42 -14.18
N ARG A 393 20.42 0.30 -13.67
CA ARG A 393 21.20 1.45 -13.19
C ARG A 393 21.49 2.47 -14.29
N ARG A 394 21.83 2.01 -15.49
CA ARG A 394 22.11 2.91 -16.63
C ARG A 394 20.89 3.65 -17.11
N VAL A 395 19.74 2.99 -17.12
CA VAL A 395 18.48 3.63 -17.53
C VAL A 395 17.99 4.62 -16.48
N ASP A 396 18.14 4.27 -15.21
CA ASP A 396 17.84 5.16 -14.09
C ASP A 396 18.72 6.43 -14.15
N ALA A 397 20.04 6.27 -14.22
CA ALA A 397 20.98 7.38 -14.35
C ALA A 397 20.74 8.22 -15.63
N PHE A 398 20.33 7.58 -16.74
CA PHE A 398 19.95 8.27 -17.96
C PHE A 398 18.70 9.13 -17.75
N ALA A 399 17.66 8.62 -17.11
CA ALA A 399 16.44 9.35 -16.82
C ALA A 399 16.72 10.53 -15.87
N ASP A 400 17.49 10.31 -14.81
CA ASP A 400 17.93 11.36 -13.88
C ASP A 400 18.69 12.47 -14.58
N GLY A 401 19.64 12.12 -15.46
CA GLY A 401 20.41 13.09 -16.25
C GLY A 401 19.55 13.91 -17.21
N LEU A 402 18.45 13.35 -17.73
CA LEU A 402 17.50 14.09 -18.56
C LEU A 402 16.69 15.13 -17.78
N LEU A 403 16.37 14.80 -16.52
CA LEU A 403 15.46 15.55 -15.64
C LEU A 403 16.21 16.49 -14.68
N ALA A 404 17.52 16.38 -14.57
CA ALA A 404 18.35 17.25 -13.74
C ALA A 404 18.11 18.73 -14.08
N THR A 405 18.49 19.63 -13.17
CA THR A 405 18.31 21.09 -13.35
C THR A 405 19.00 21.60 -14.63
N ASP A 406 20.15 21.04 -14.98
CA ASP A 406 20.90 21.29 -16.20
C ASP A 406 20.65 20.23 -17.29
N GLY A 407 19.67 19.37 -17.08
CA GLY A 407 19.30 18.27 -17.97
C GLY A 407 18.74 18.74 -19.30
N MET A 408 18.88 17.88 -20.32
CA MET A 408 18.48 18.20 -21.69
C MET A 408 16.99 18.57 -21.82
N LEU A 409 16.09 17.87 -21.10
CA LEU A 409 14.65 18.14 -21.13
C LEU A 409 14.30 19.43 -20.39
N THR A 410 14.93 19.69 -19.25
CA THR A 410 14.75 20.89 -18.44
C THR A 410 15.18 22.12 -19.26
N ASN A 411 16.40 22.12 -19.79
CA ASN A 411 16.93 23.22 -20.61
C ASN A 411 16.07 23.47 -21.87
N ARG A 412 15.57 22.39 -22.50
CA ARG A 412 14.73 22.55 -23.71
C ARG A 412 13.39 23.18 -23.35
N LYS A 413 12.77 22.79 -22.28
CA LYS A 413 11.50 23.34 -21.77
C LYS A 413 11.67 24.84 -21.43
N GLU A 414 12.71 25.17 -20.67
CA GLU A 414 13.02 26.58 -20.33
C GLU A 414 13.25 27.46 -21.61
N GLY A 415 14.00 26.91 -22.57
CA GLY A 415 14.20 27.61 -23.84
C GLY A 415 12.91 27.88 -24.62
N LEU A 416 11.95 26.95 -24.55
CA LEU A 416 10.63 27.11 -25.13
C LEU A 416 9.77 28.13 -24.37
N GLU A 417 9.82 28.15 -23.02
CA GLU A 417 9.11 29.18 -22.23
C GLU A 417 9.64 30.58 -22.52
N LYS A 418 10.97 30.77 -22.57
CA LYS A 418 11.58 32.03 -22.98
C LYS A 418 11.19 32.44 -24.43
N ALA A 419 11.04 31.45 -25.34
CA ALA A 419 10.58 31.74 -26.71
C ALA A 419 9.10 32.13 -26.75
N LYS A 420 8.27 31.59 -25.87
CA LYS A 420 6.86 31.96 -25.72
C LYS A 420 6.71 33.39 -25.19
N GLU A 421 7.46 33.75 -24.13
CA GLU A 421 7.52 35.11 -23.59
C GLU A 421 7.87 36.13 -24.69
N ARG A 422 9.00 35.93 -25.40
CA ARG A 422 9.41 36.79 -26.51
C ARG A 422 8.39 36.89 -27.68
N ASN A 423 7.50 35.92 -27.81
CA ASN A 423 6.44 35.99 -28.85
C ASN A 423 5.19 36.74 -28.35
N SER A 424 5.08 36.97 -27.02
CA SER A 424 3.96 37.69 -26.40
C SER A 424 4.25 39.18 -26.27
N ASP A 425 5.52 39.59 -26.24
CA ASP A 425 6.01 40.97 -26.27
C ASP A 425 6.02 41.52 -27.75
#